data_0ecee462da8d3b3e04578bb2ecb1456e
#
_entry.id   0ecee462da8d3b3e04578bb2ecb1456e
#
_cell.length_a   1.000
_cell.length_b   1.000
_cell.length_c   1.000
_cell.angle_alpha   90.00
_cell.angle_beta   90.00
_cell.angle_gamma   90.00
#
_symmetry.space_group_name_H-M   'P 1'
#
loop_
_entity.id
_entity.type
_entity.pdbx_description
1 polymer ?
#
loop_
_entity_poly.entity_id
_entity_poly.type
_entity_poly.pdbx_seq_one_letter_code
_entity_poly.pdbx_strand_id
1 'polypeptide(L)'
;MKGNEKKMTFLTDMEIASQAEMRPIKDVAHALELHEDDYDLYGKYKAKLNAFELEKMQDRPDGKLILVTAITPTPAGEGKTTTSVGLSDGLSKIGKKPMLALREPSLGPVFGMKGGAAGGGYAQVVPMEDINLHFTGDFHAISAANNLLAALLDNHIHHGNALQIDSRRITWKRVIDMN
;
A
#
# COMPACT_ATOMS: atom_id res chain seq x y z
N MET A 1 6.29 -36.64 31.39
CA MET A 1 5.44 -36.40 30.21
C MET A 1 5.55 -34.92 29.90
N LYS A 2 6.37 -34.54 28.91
CA LYS A 2 6.45 -33.15 28.42
C LYS A 2 5.35 -32.94 27.37
N GLY A 3 4.37 -32.16 27.72
CA GLY A 3 3.31 -31.78 26.78
C GLY A 3 3.90 -31.05 25.58
N ASN A 4 3.65 -31.57 24.40
CA ASN A 4 3.91 -30.92 23.12
C ASN A 4 2.90 -29.78 22.94
N GLU A 5 3.21 -28.58 23.44
CA GLU A 5 2.48 -27.38 23.05
C GLU A 5 2.73 -27.17 21.54
N LYS A 6 1.75 -27.52 20.71
CA LYS A 6 1.70 -27.09 19.32
C LYS A 6 1.66 -25.57 19.35
N LYS A 7 2.81 -24.90 19.14
CA LYS A 7 2.81 -23.47 18.77
C LYS A 7 1.95 -23.33 17.52
N MET A 8 0.81 -22.68 17.65
CA MET A 8 0.06 -22.21 16.48
C MET A 8 0.93 -21.19 15.79
N THR A 9 1.55 -21.56 14.70
CA THR A 9 2.27 -20.66 13.81
C THR A 9 1.22 -19.92 13.00
N PHE A 10 1.01 -18.64 13.28
CA PHE A 10 0.19 -17.79 12.44
C PHE A 10 0.98 -17.48 11.16
N LEU A 11 0.28 -17.47 10.02
CA LEU A 11 0.87 -17.08 8.74
C LEU A 11 1.28 -15.61 8.80
N THR A 12 2.39 -15.27 8.15
CA THR A 12 2.81 -13.88 7.95
C THR A 12 1.91 -13.19 6.91
N ASP A 13 1.90 -11.86 6.90
CA ASP A 13 1.14 -11.07 5.90
C ASP A 13 1.49 -11.46 4.46
N MET A 14 2.77 -11.75 4.19
CA MET A 14 3.25 -12.20 2.88
C MET A 14 2.73 -13.59 2.51
N GLU A 15 2.72 -14.53 3.45
CA GLU A 15 2.19 -15.87 3.22
C GLU A 15 0.68 -15.83 2.96
N ILE A 16 -0.06 -14.98 3.68
CA ILE A 16 -1.49 -14.77 3.45
C ILE A 16 -1.72 -14.14 2.07
N ALA A 17 -0.97 -13.09 1.71
CA ALA A 17 -1.08 -12.43 0.41
C ALA A 17 -0.77 -13.38 -0.76
N SER A 18 0.25 -14.24 -0.62
CA SER A 18 0.64 -15.21 -1.65
C SER A 18 -0.41 -16.31 -1.89
N GLN A 19 -1.25 -16.59 -0.89
CA GLN A 19 -2.34 -17.58 -0.99
C GLN A 19 -3.66 -16.96 -1.46
N ALA A 20 -3.72 -15.63 -1.60
CA ALA A 20 -4.93 -14.94 -2.00
C ALA A 20 -5.27 -15.21 -3.48
N GLU A 21 -6.52 -15.60 -3.74
CA GLU A 21 -7.03 -15.70 -5.09
C GLU A 21 -7.40 -14.31 -5.63
N MET A 22 -6.52 -13.76 -6.48
CA MET A 22 -6.70 -12.43 -7.03
C MET A 22 -7.68 -12.43 -8.20
N ARG A 23 -8.68 -11.57 -8.14
CA ARG A 23 -9.59 -11.29 -9.24
C ARG A 23 -8.94 -10.32 -10.23
N PRO A 24 -9.14 -10.48 -11.56
CA PRO A 24 -8.73 -9.48 -12.52
C PRO A 24 -9.33 -8.10 -12.21
N ILE A 25 -8.55 -7.06 -12.38
CA ILE A 25 -9.02 -5.69 -12.06
C ILE A 25 -10.20 -5.26 -12.96
N LYS A 26 -10.30 -5.79 -14.16
CA LYS A 26 -11.46 -5.58 -15.04
C LYS A 26 -12.77 -6.04 -14.39
N ASP A 27 -12.75 -7.19 -13.70
CA ASP A 27 -13.93 -7.73 -13.03
C ASP A 27 -14.33 -6.87 -11.83
N VAL A 28 -13.33 -6.29 -11.15
CA VAL A 28 -13.55 -5.34 -10.06
C VAL A 28 -14.13 -4.02 -10.59
N ALA A 29 -13.56 -3.48 -11.67
CA ALA A 29 -14.05 -2.27 -12.33
C ALA A 29 -15.49 -2.44 -12.81
N HIS A 30 -15.80 -3.57 -13.44
CA HIS A 30 -17.15 -3.88 -13.90
C HIS A 30 -18.16 -3.96 -12.72
N ALA A 31 -17.75 -4.53 -11.59
CA ALA A 31 -18.58 -4.57 -10.38
C ALA A 31 -18.86 -3.17 -9.78
N LEU A 32 -18.01 -2.19 -10.09
CA LEU A 32 -18.17 -0.76 -9.74
C LEU A 32 -18.93 0.02 -10.82
N GLU A 33 -19.43 -0.65 -11.86
CA GLU A 33 -20.14 -0.02 -13.00
C GLU A 33 -19.26 0.95 -13.77
N LEU A 34 -17.93 0.69 -13.84
CA LEU A 34 -16.97 1.44 -14.65
C LEU A 34 -16.88 0.84 -16.06
N HIS A 35 -16.80 1.70 -17.06
CA HIS A 35 -16.56 1.34 -18.46
C HIS A 35 -15.05 1.20 -18.73
N GLU A 36 -14.68 0.51 -19.81
CA GLU A 36 -13.26 0.31 -20.16
C GLU A 36 -12.51 1.62 -20.45
N ASP A 37 -13.22 2.67 -20.87
CA ASP A 37 -12.65 4.01 -21.12
C ASP A 37 -12.41 4.83 -19.83
N ASP A 38 -12.97 4.39 -18.71
CA ASP A 38 -12.87 5.10 -17.44
C ASP A 38 -11.53 4.85 -16.70
N TYR A 39 -10.71 3.91 -17.19
CA TYR A 39 -9.46 3.53 -16.55
C TYR A 39 -8.42 2.94 -17.50
N ASP A 40 -7.15 3.13 -17.15
CA ASP A 40 -6.01 2.51 -17.82
C ASP A 40 -5.53 1.28 -17.04
N LEU A 41 -5.29 0.17 -17.75
CA LEU A 41 -4.79 -1.06 -17.13
C LEU A 41 -3.28 -0.99 -16.86
N TYR A 42 -2.89 -1.34 -15.64
CA TYR A 42 -1.52 -1.58 -15.23
C TYR A 42 -1.32 -3.06 -14.91
N GLY A 43 -1.25 -3.88 -15.95
CA GLY A 43 -1.24 -5.33 -15.83
C GLY A 43 -2.63 -5.90 -15.53
N LYS A 44 -2.66 -7.13 -14.99
CA LYS A 44 -3.91 -7.89 -14.80
C LYS A 44 -4.70 -7.45 -13.56
N TYR A 45 -4.02 -6.92 -12.55
CA TYR A 45 -4.58 -6.76 -11.20
C TYR A 45 -4.61 -5.32 -10.70
N LYS A 46 -4.21 -4.37 -11.53
CA LYS A 46 -4.18 -2.94 -11.20
C LYS A 46 -4.73 -2.10 -12.34
N ALA A 47 -5.31 -0.96 -12.02
CA ALA A 47 -5.75 0.04 -12.99
C ALA A 47 -5.65 1.43 -12.39
N LYS A 48 -5.57 2.44 -13.25
CA LYS A 48 -5.59 3.85 -12.91
C LYS A 48 -6.86 4.47 -13.44
N LEU A 49 -7.66 5.08 -12.57
CA LEU A 49 -8.87 5.80 -12.97
C LEU A 49 -8.50 7.07 -13.74
N ASN A 50 -9.24 7.34 -14.79
CA ASN A 50 -9.16 8.58 -15.54
C ASN A 50 -9.81 9.71 -14.74
N ALA A 51 -9.03 10.75 -14.39
CA ALA A 51 -9.52 11.85 -13.57
C ALA A 51 -10.70 12.61 -14.22
N PHE A 52 -10.71 12.71 -15.55
CA PHE A 52 -11.79 13.36 -16.30
C PHE A 52 -13.11 12.59 -16.25
N GLU A 53 -13.06 11.26 -16.07
CA GLU A 53 -14.29 10.46 -15.98
C GLU A 53 -14.97 10.62 -14.62
N LEU A 54 -14.21 10.98 -13.57
CA LEU A 54 -14.77 11.30 -12.27
C LEU A 54 -15.69 12.53 -12.32
N GLU A 55 -15.44 13.48 -13.22
CA GLU A 55 -16.31 14.64 -13.42
C GLU A 55 -17.70 14.24 -13.90
N LYS A 56 -17.82 13.18 -14.69
CA LYS A 56 -19.12 12.65 -15.18
C LYS A 56 -19.95 12.00 -14.07
N MET A 57 -19.35 11.73 -12.92
CA MET A 57 -20.02 11.11 -11.78
C MET A 57 -20.59 12.13 -10.79
N GLN A 58 -20.35 13.43 -10.99
CA GLN A 58 -20.78 14.49 -10.06
C GLN A 58 -22.30 14.56 -9.88
N ASP A 59 -23.07 14.14 -10.89
CA ASP A 59 -24.52 14.12 -10.82
C ASP A 59 -25.12 12.87 -10.15
N ARG A 60 -24.27 11.92 -9.74
CA ARG A 60 -24.74 10.72 -9.04
C ARG A 60 -25.00 11.03 -7.57
N PRO A 61 -26.02 10.40 -6.95
CA PRO A 61 -26.26 10.59 -5.51
C PRO A 61 -25.07 10.12 -4.69
N ASP A 62 -24.68 10.91 -3.70
CA ASP A 62 -23.60 10.59 -2.79
C ASP A 62 -23.86 9.33 -1.97
N GLY A 63 -22.83 8.50 -1.82
CA GLY A 63 -22.81 7.40 -0.89
C GLY A 63 -22.61 7.88 0.56
N LYS A 64 -22.69 6.95 1.50
CA LYS A 64 -22.38 7.25 2.90
C LYS A 64 -20.86 7.24 3.11
N LEU A 65 -20.30 8.37 3.54
CA LEU A 65 -18.89 8.49 3.87
C LEU A 65 -18.63 7.98 5.30
N ILE A 66 -17.68 7.04 5.42
CA ILE A 66 -17.16 6.55 6.69
C ILE A 66 -15.69 6.92 6.79
N LEU A 67 -15.34 7.82 7.72
CA LEU A 67 -13.98 8.23 7.98
C LEU A 67 -13.37 7.35 9.08
N VAL A 68 -12.26 6.66 8.76
CA VAL A 68 -11.43 5.94 9.74
C VAL A 68 -10.19 6.77 10.04
N THR A 69 -10.07 7.20 11.29
CA THR A 69 -8.97 8.07 11.74
C THR A 69 -8.42 7.63 13.10
N ALA A 70 -7.33 8.23 13.54
CA ALA A 70 -6.77 8.04 14.87
C ALA A 70 -6.43 9.39 15.49
N ILE A 71 -6.52 9.46 16.82
CA ILE A 71 -6.30 10.70 17.57
C ILE A 71 -4.82 11.06 17.60
N THR A 72 -3.94 10.07 17.84
CA THR A 72 -2.50 10.29 18.02
C THR A 72 -1.71 9.25 17.20
N PRO A 73 -0.66 9.66 16.46
CA PRO A 73 0.20 8.72 15.78
C PRO A 73 1.06 7.94 16.78
N THR A 74 1.30 6.66 16.49
CA THR A 74 2.20 5.79 17.27
C THR A 74 3.29 5.21 16.35
N PRO A 75 4.48 4.86 16.89
CA PRO A 75 5.55 4.26 16.07
C PRO A 75 5.14 2.94 15.40
N ALA A 76 4.29 2.15 16.06
CA ALA A 76 3.80 0.87 15.54
C ALA A 76 2.65 1.01 14.51
N GLY A 77 2.10 2.23 14.36
CA GLY A 77 0.87 2.45 13.61
C GLY A 77 -0.39 2.17 14.43
N GLU A 78 -1.52 2.74 14.03
CA GLU A 78 -2.79 2.68 14.77
C GLU A 78 -3.80 1.71 14.13
N GLY A 79 -3.40 0.98 13.08
CA GLY A 79 -4.27 0.01 12.41
C GLY A 79 -5.38 0.62 11.55
N LYS A 80 -5.29 1.91 11.20
CA LYS A 80 -6.32 2.58 10.37
C LYS A 80 -6.58 1.83 9.06
N THR A 81 -5.55 1.47 8.34
CA THR A 81 -5.66 0.77 7.06
C THR A 81 -6.28 -0.61 7.25
N THR A 82 -5.78 -1.40 8.20
CA THR A 82 -6.32 -2.74 8.49
C THR A 82 -7.80 -2.68 8.89
N THR A 83 -8.17 -1.70 9.73
CA THR A 83 -9.57 -1.48 10.12
C THR A 83 -10.43 -1.08 8.91
N SER A 84 -9.93 -0.20 8.03
CA SER A 84 -10.66 0.24 6.84
C SER A 84 -10.89 -0.91 5.85
N VAL A 85 -9.87 -1.74 5.62
CA VAL A 85 -9.98 -2.92 4.76
C VAL A 85 -10.96 -3.93 5.36
N GLY A 86 -10.79 -4.28 6.63
CA GLY A 86 -11.68 -5.22 7.30
C GLY A 86 -13.14 -4.76 7.37
N LEU A 87 -13.38 -3.44 7.54
CA LEU A 87 -14.71 -2.86 7.48
C LEU A 87 -15.31 -2.98 6.07
N SER A 88 -14.52 -2.69 5.03
CA SER A 88 -14.94 -2.83 3.64
C SER A 88 -15.32 -4.29 3.32
N ASP A 89 -14.49 -5.24 3.72
CA ASP A 89 -14.76 -6.67 3.55
C ASP A 89 -16.04 -7.10 4.28
N GLY A 90 -16.19 -6.65 5.53
CA GLY A 90 -17.39 -6.93 6.32
C GLY A 90 -18.66 -6.37 5.70
N LEU A 91 -18.62 -5.14 5.19
CA LEU A 91 -19.73 -4.52 4.47
C LEU A 91 -20.09 -5.27 3.19
N SER A 92 -19.08 -5.68 2.42
CA SER A 92 -19.27 -6.50 1.21
C SER A 92 -19.94 -7.82 1.54
N LYS A 93 -19.52 -8.46 2.64
CA LYS A 93 -20.06 -9.77 3.07
C LYS A 93 -21.53 -9.71 3.47
N ILE A 94 -22.01 -8.58 3.95
CA ILE A 94 -23.44 -8.36 4.26
C ILE A 94 -24.21 -7.75 3.09
N GLY A 95 -23.67 -7.81 1.87
CA GLY A 95 -24.34 -7.39 0.63
C GLY A 95 -24.38 -5.89 0.39
N LYS A 96 -23.55 -5.09 1.06
CA LYS A 96 -23.37 -3.69 0.73
C LYS A 96 -22.36 -3.54 -0.40
N LYS A 97 -22.38 -2.39 -1.09
CA LYS A 97 -21.41 -2.01 -2.12
C LYS A 97 -20.45 -0.96 -1.54
N PRO A 98 -19.44 -1.34 -0.76
CA PRO A 98 -18.46 -0.39 -0.24
C PRO A 98 -17.43 -0.08 -1.32
N MET A 99 -16.88 1.12 -1.25
CA MET A 99 -15.66 1.51 -1.94
C MET A 99 -14.63 1.97 -0.92
N LEU A 100 -13.44 1.38 -0.97
CA LEU A 100 -12.36 1.68 -0.04
C LEU A 100 -11.42 2.70 -0.68
N ALA A 101 -11.24 3.85 -0.03
CA ALA A 101 -10.26 4.85 -0.41
C ALA A 101 -9.16 4.91 0.64
N LEU A 102 -7.95 4.50 0.27
CA LEU A 102 -6.77 4.51 1.12
C LEU A 102 -5.77 5.55 0.64
N ARG A 103 -4.97 6.04 1.57
CA ARG A 103 -3.82 6.86 1.22
C ARG A 103 -2.75 5.97 0.57
N GLU A 104 -2.12 6.47 -0.49
CA GLU A 104 -0.94 5.83 -1.07
C GLU A 104 0.16 5.66 0.00
N PRO A 105 0.84 4.50 0.06
CA PRO A 105 1.91 4.26 1.01
C PRO A 105 3.09 5.18 0.74
N SER A 106 3.67 5.70 1.81
CA SER A 106 5.01 6.29 1.77
C SER A 106 6.06 5.19 1.81
N LEU A 107 7.31 5.50 1.50
CA LEU A 107 8.43 4.55 1.62
C LEU A 107 8.73 4.11 3.07
N GLY A 108 8.08 4.71 4.06
CA GLY A 108 8.22 4.35 5.47
C GLY A 108 8.10 2.85 5.79
N PRO A 109 7.15 2.11 5.19
CA PRO A 109 7.05 0.67 5.38
C PRO A 109 8.28 -0.12 4.93
N VAL A 110 8.96 0.32 3.87
CA VAL A 110 10.20 -0.30 3.36
C VAL A 110 11.34 -0.19 4.39
N PHE A 111 11.35 0.86 5.19
CA PHE A 111 12.31 1.06 6.28
C PHE A 111 11.89 0.42 7.61
N GLY A 112 10.77 -0.27 7.68
CA GLY A 112 10.24 -0.86 8.91
C GLY A 112 9.71 0.15 9.93
N MET A 113 9.53 1.41 9.54
CA MET A 113 9.13 2.51 10.41
C MET A 113 7.62 2.63 10.62
N LYS A 114 6.82 1.96 9.78
CA LYS A 114 5.34 2.00 9.83
C LYS A 114 4.78 0.65 9.39
N GLY A 115 3.56 0.35 9.80
CA GLY A 115 2.78 -0.76 9.25
C GLY A 115 2.55 -0.62 7.75
N GLY A 116 2.41 -1.73 7.03
CA GLY A 116 2.17 -1.73 5.58
C GLY A 116 0.89 -0.96 5.22
N ALA A 117 0.92 -0.29 4.07
CA ALA A 117 -0.23 0.49 3.61
C ALA A 117 -1.33 -0.37 2.97
N ALA A 118 -1.07 -1.64 2.73
CA ALA A 118 -2.01 -2.60 2.19
C ALA A 118 -2.89 -3.28 3.26
N GLY A 119 -2.78 -2.93 4.53
CA GLY A 119 -3.43 -3.62 5.64
C GLY A 119 -2.56 -4.69 6.27
N GLY A 120 -3.15 -5.68 6.94
CA GLY A 120 -2.43 -6.78 7.58
C GLY A 120 -3.33 -7.98 7.89
N GLY A 121 -2.73 -9.14 8.10
CA GLY A 121 -3.44 -10.39 8.25
C GLY A 121 -4.32 -10.70 7.05
N TYR A 122 -5.57 -11.07 7.28
CA TYR A 122 -6.56 -11.31 6.22
C TYR A 122 -7.24 -10.02 5.71
N ALA A 123 -7.05 -8.89 6.41
CA ALA A 123 -7.56 -7.59 5.98
C ALA A 123 -6.49 -6.86 5.14
N GLN A 124 -6.23 -7.35 3.93
CA GLN A 124 -5.21 -6.84 3.02
C GLN A 124 -5.79 -6.47 1.65
N VAL A 125 -5.15 -5.48 1.02
CA VAL A 125 -5.31 -5.19 -0.42
C VAL A 125 -4.20 -5.88 -1.18
N VAL A 126 -4.54 -6.64 -2.20
CA VAL A 126 -3.60 -7.36 -3.06
C VAL A 126 -3.63 -6.78 -4.50
N PRO A 127 -2.51 -6.78 -5.23
CA PRO A 127 -1.18 -7.30 -4.88
C PRO A 127 -0.43 -6.38 -3.90
N MET A 128 -0.10 -6.90 -2.73
CA MET A 128 0.45 -6.13 -1.62
C MET A 128 1.85 -5.56 -1.93
N GLU A 129 2.68 -6.36 -2.59
CA GLU A 129 4.05 -5.97 -2.94
C GLU A 129 4.07 -4.78 -3.88
N ASP A 130 3.29 -4.83 -4.95
CA ASP A 130 3.18 -3.75 -5.93
C ASP A 130 2.65 -2.46 -5.30
N ILE A 131 1.64 -2.58 -4.40
CA ILE A 131 1.04 -1.43 -3.73
C ILE A 131 2.04 -0.78 -2.76
N ASN A 132 2.80 -1.58 -2.02
CA ASN A 132 3.77 -1.08 -1.04
C ASN A 132 5.05 -0.54 -1.67
N LEU A 133 5.47 -1.08 -2.82
CA LEU A 133 6.70 -0.66 -3.47
C LEU A 133 6.44 0.50 -4.44
N HIS A 134 5.86 0.21 -5.58
CA HIS A 134 5.47 1.24 -6.54
C HIS A 134 4.87 0.62 -7.80
N PHE A 135 3.85 1.25 -8.41
CA PHE A 135 3.20 0.69 -9.60
C PHE A 135 2.96 1.68 -10.75
N THR A 136 3.59 2.85 -10.72
CA THR A 136 3.31 3.93 -11.70
C THR A 136 4.45 4.19 -12.68
N GLY A 137 4.98 3.15 -13.35
CA GLY A 137 5.86 3.30 -14.50
C GLY A 137 7.36 3.47 -14.18
N ASP A 138 8.20 3.25 -15.21
CA ASP A 138 9.65 3.08 -15.07
C ASP A 138 10.38 4.34 -14.59
N PHE A 139 10.02 5.51 -15.11
CA PHE A 139 10.68 6.76 -14.68
C PHE A 139 10.45 7.04 -13.20
N HIS A 140 9.26 6.82 -12.72
CA HIS A 140 8.94 7.00 -11.31
C HIS A 140 9.60 5.92 -10.46
N ALA A 141 9.63 4.68 -10.92
CA ALA A 141 10.33 3.58 -10.23
C ALA A 141 11.84 3.86 -10.11
N ILE A 142 12.49 4.32 -11.19
CA ILE A 142 13.91 4.68 -11.19
C ILE A 142 14.18 5.84 -10.22
N SER A 143 13.36 6.88 -10.24
CA SER A 143 13.47 8.01 -9.32
C SER A 143 13.30 7.57 -7.86
N ALA A 144 12.31 6.73 -7.57
CA ALA A 144 12.09 6.18 -6.24
C ALA A 144 13.27 5.32 -5.78
N ALA A 145 13.80 4.45 -6.64
CA ALA A 145 14.97 3.61 -6.33
C ALA A 145 16.23 4.45 -6.05
N ASN A 146 16.50 5.46 -6.88
CA ASN A 146 17.62 6.37 -6.70
C ASN A 146 17.51 7.16 -5.38
N ASN A 147 16.35 7.68 -5.08
CA ASN A 147 16.11 8.44 -3.85
C ASN A 147 16.18 7.53 -2.62
N LEU A 148 15.67 6.31 -2.70
CA LEU A 148 15.79 5.32 -1.63
C LEU A 148 17.26 5.05 -1.31
N LEU A 149 18.11 4.81 -2.33
CA LEU A 149 19.54 4.57 -2.13
C LEU A 149 20.22 5.78 -1.50
N ALA A 150 19.90 6.99 -1.95
CA ALA A 150 20.42 8.23 -1.36
C ALA A 150 19.99 8.37 0.12
N ALA A 151 18.74 8.11 0.43
CA ALA A 151 18.24 8.16 1.81
C ALA A 151 18.88 7.09 2.71
N LEU A 152 19.11 5.87 2.20
CA LEU A 152 19.83 4.81 2.92
C LEU A 152 21.25 5.21 3.24
N LEU A 153 21.94 5.86 2.29
CA LEU A 153 23.30 6.36 2.47
C LEU A 153 23.35 7.42 3.58
N ASP A 154 22.48 8.41 3.53
CA ASP A 154 22.38 9.48 4.55
C ASP A 154 22.07 8.89 5.93
N ASN A 155 21.09 7.97 5.99
CA ASN A 155 20.72 7.31 7.23
C ASN A 155 21.86 6.48 7.82
N HIS A 156 22.60 5.75 6.96
CA HIS A 156 23.76 4.97 7.38
C HIS A 156 24.86 5.86 8.00
N ILE A 157 25.14 6.98 7.39
CA ILE A 157 26.15 7.95 7.89
C ILE A 157 25.69 8.55 9.22
N HIS A 158 24.40 8.94 9.30
CA HIS A 158 23.83 9.54 10.50
C HIS A 158 23.82 8.58 11.70
N HIS A 159 23.57 7.29 11.48
CA HIS A 159 23.49 6.26 12.53
C HIS A 159 24.80 5.50 12.78
N GLY A 160 25.92 6.18 12.67
CA GLY A 160 27.22 5.66 13.12
C GLY A 160 28.14 5.15 12.03
N ASN A 161 27.74 5.21 10.76
CA ASN A 161 28.60 4.94 9.60
C ASN A 161 29.50 3.67 9.76
N ALA A 162 28.90 2.54 10.07
CA ALA A 162 29.60 1.28 10.34
C ALA A 162 30.49 0.82 9.16
N LEU A 163 30.16 1.21 7.93
CA LEU A 163 30.95 0.95 6.73
C LEU A 163 32.09 1.95 6.51
N GLN A 164 32.23 2.95 7.39
CA GLN A 164 33.26 3.99 7.32
C GLN A 164 33.30 4.73 5.96
N ILE A 165 32.14 5.06 5.42
CA ILE A 165 32.01 5.78 4.16
C ILE A 165 32.57 7.21 4.34
N ASP A 166 33.50 7.61 3.50
CA ASP A 166 34.03 8.99 3.51
C ASP A 166 32.99 9.95 2.92
N SER A 167 32.35 10.74 3.78
CA SER A 167 31.30 11.67 3.39
C SER A 167 31.74 12.73 2.37
N ARG A 168 33.05 13.05 2.30
CA ARG A 168 33.63 13.98 1.32
C ARG A 168 33.73 13.41 -0.09
N ARG A 169 33.60 12.09 -0.23
CA ARG A 169 33.66 11.37 -1.50
C ARG A 169 32.30 10.96 -2.05
N ILE A 170 31.23 11.37 -1.38
CA ILE A 170 29.87 11.07 -1.82
C ILE A 170 29.51 12.05 -2.94
N THR A 171 29.30 11.50 -4.13
CA THR A 171 28.87 12.26 -5.32
C THR A 171 27.41 11.96 -5.67
N TRP A 172 26.77 11.06 -4.93
CA TRP A 172 25.38 10.66 -5.15
C TRP A 172 24.43 11.79 -4.77
N LYS A 173 23.60 12.21 -5.72
CA LYS A 173 22.61 13.28 -5.50
C LYS A 173 21.20 12.73 -5.58
N ARG A 174 20.32 13.28 -4.76
CA ARG A 174 18.89 13.00 -4.85
C ARG A 174 18.33 13.60 -6.13
N VAL A 175 17.39 12.88 -6.74
CA VAL A 175 16.64 13.36 -7.92
C VAL A 175 15.47 14.23 -7.47
N ILE A 176 14.78 13.80 -6.40
CA ILE A 176 13.62 14.49 -5.82
C ILE A 176 13.75 14.43 -4.30
N ASP A 177 13.29 15.45 -3.60
CA ASP A 177 13.19 15.43 -2.15
C ASP A 177 12.12 14.43 -1.69
N MET A 178 12.45 13.63 -0.67
CA MET A 178 11.61 12.52 -0.20
C MET A 178 10.85 12.83 1.09
N ASN A 179 10.68 14.09 1.42
CA ASN A 179 9.97 14.48 2.62
C ASN A 179 8.47 14.24 2.56
#